data_5b1cabfbf81db8b3e4acbea43f9dc93b
#
_entry.id   5b1cabfbf81db8b3e4acbea43f9dc93b
#
_cell.length_a   1.000
_cell.length_b   1.000
_cell.length_c   1.000
_cell.angle_alpha   90.00
_cell.angle_beta   90.00
_cell.angle_gamma   90.00
#
_symmetry.space_group_name_H-M   'P 1'
#
loop_
_entity.id
_entity.type
_entity.pdbx_description
1 polymer ?
#
loop_
_entity_poly.entity_id
_entity_poly.type
_entity_poly.pdbx_seq_one_letter_code
_entity_poly.pdbx_strand_id
1 'polypeptide(L)'
;MNIEKMKENKTTEELLEFGIINIDKPSNPTSFDISDFVRKKLGVKKTGHFGTLDPKVTGVLPIALNRACKLTVFFLGEDKEYIGIMKIHDEVSVEEVERAISEKFLGKIKQTPPKKSRVKRQEREREVKKFEIVEKNGNDFVFLADVQGGTYIRKLVSDLGDYMKTGAHMLELRRIRAGIFNENGSVNLYDFEKAVDEYKSGNDKELRKMIIPA
;
A
#
# COMPACT_ATOMS: atom_id res chain seq x y z
N MET A 1 -0.48 23.37 -6.64
CA MET A 1 1.01 23.50 -6.67
C MET A 1 1.52 22.63 -7.80
N ASN A 2 2.33 23.15 -8.72
CA ASN A 2 2.80 22.39 -9.89
C ASN A 2 4.09 21.65 -9.51
N ILE A 3 4.03 20.32 -9.38
CA ILE A 3 5.15 19.45 -8.98
C ILE A 3 6.32 19.57 -9.99
N GLU A 4 6.06 19.65 -11.28
CA GLU A 4 7.10 19.78 -12.30
C GLU A 4 7.88 21.08 -12.13
N LYS A 5 7.20 22.21 -11.90
CA LYS A 5 7.84 23.50 -11.62
C LYS A 5 8.69 23.47 -10.34
N MET A 6 8.29 22.68 -9.35
CA MET A 6 9.12 22.48 -8.14
C MET A 6 10.37 21.66 -8.42
N LYS A 7 10.30 20.67 -9.32
CA LYS A 7 11.46 19.88 -9.73
C LYS A 7 12.48 20.73 -10.53
N GLU A 8 12.01 21.59 -11.44
CA GLU A 8 12.87 22.44 -12.28
C GLU A 8 13.84 23.31 -11.46
N ASN A 9 13.41 23.79 -10.31
CA ASN A 9 14.19 24.66 -9.43
C ASN A 9 15.09 23.93 -8.42
N LYS A 10 15.19 22.60 -8.48
CA LYS A 10 15.98 21.79 -7.54
C LYS A 10 16.99 20.92 -8.27
N THR A 11 18.17 20.75 -7.70
CA THR A 11 19.12 19.73 -8.15
C THR A 11 18.62 18.33 -7.81
N THR A 12 19.22 17.31 -8.41
CA THR A 12 18.87 15.91 -8.10
C THR A 12 19.24 15.55 -6.66
N GLU A 13 20.35 16.08 -6.16
CA GLU A 13 20.78 15.92 -4.77
C GLU A 13 19.78 16.54 -3.79
N GLU A 14 19.23 17.70 -4.09
CA GLU A 14 18.19 18.35 -3.27
C GLU A 14 16.89 17.53 -3.28
N LEU A 15 16.53 16.95 -4.43
CA LEU A 15 15.39 16.05 -4.54
C LEU A 15 15.62 14.76 -3.72
N LEU A 16 16.82 14.20 -3.76
CA LEU A 16 17.19 13.02 -2.97
C LEU A 16 17.24 13.33 -1.46
N GLU A 17 17.58 14.56 -1.08
CA GLU A 17 17.59 14.98 0.32
C GLU A 17 16.17 15.16 0.90
N PHE A 18 15.18 15.58 0.08
CA PHE A 18 13.81 15.78 0.53
C PHE A 18 12.80 15.38 -0.54
N GLY A 19 12.73 14.08 -0.84
CA GLY A 19 11.84 13.52 -1.85
C GLY A 19 11.25 12.18 -1.46
N ILE A 20 10.31 11.73 -2.25
CA ILE A 20 9.60 10.46 -2.11
C ILE A 20 9.64 9.74 -3.45
N ILE A 21 9.85 8.43 -3.43
CA ILE A 21 9.69 7.57 -4.62
C ILE A 21 8.55 6.59 -4.34
N ASN A 22 7.56 6.56 -5.21
CA ASN A 22 6.44 5.63 -5.10
C ASN A 22 6.80 4.32 -5.80
N ILE A 23 7.14 3.28 -5.04
CA ILE A 23 7.54 1.98 -5.58
C ILE A 23 6.31 1.07 -5.73
N ASP A 24 6.21 0.39 -6.87
CA ASP A 24 5.35 -0.78 -7.02
C ASP A 24 6.05 -2.00 -6.39
N LYS A 25 5.67 -2.32 -5.16
CA LYS A 25 6.26 -3.43 -4.42
C LYS A 25 5.85 -4.76 -5.05
N PRO A 26 6.80 -5.60 -5.47
CA PRO A 26 6.48 -6.97 -5.91
C PRO A 26 6.11 -7.88 -4.73
N SER A 27 5.56 -9.05 -5.03
CA SER A 27 5.39 -10.13 -4.05
C SER A 27 6.75 -10.65 -3.57
N ASN A 28 6.81 -11.15 -2.35
CA ASN A 28 7.89 -11.79 -1.58
C ASN A 28 8.73 -10.85 -0.69
N PRO A 29 9.41 -9.79 -1.16
CA PRO A 29 10.18 -8.95 -0.25
C PRO A 29 9.28 -8.22 0.75
N THR A 30 9.80 -7.97 1.96
CA THR A 30 9.14 -7.11 2.95
C THR A 30 9.20 -5.63 2.52
N SER A 31 8.34 -4.78 3.10
CA SER A 31 8.44 -3.33 2.90
C SER A 31 9.79 -2.77 3.38
N PHE A 32 10.41 -3.41 4.38
CA PHE A 32 11.74 -3.05 4.84
C PHE A 32 12.80 -3.38 3.80
N ASP A 33 12.75 -4.58 3.20
CA ASP A 33 13.72 -4.98 2.16
C ASP A 33 13.68 -4.03 0.97
N ILE A 34 12.49 -3.61 0.54
CA ILE A 34 12.32 -2.61 -0.53
C ILE A 34 12.91 -1.26 -0.12
N SER A 35 12.62 -0.80 1.09
CA SER A 35 13.14 0.47 1.60
C SER A 35 14.67 0.45 1.70
N ASP A 36 15.26 -0.65 2.16
CA ASP A 36 16.71 -0.83 2.24
C ASP A 36 17.37 -0.97 0.87
N PHE A 37 16.71 -1.65 -0.08
CA PHE A 37 17.14 -1.72 -1.48
C PHE A 37 17.24 -0.32 -2.10
N VAL A 38 16.19 0.49 -1.97
CA VAL A 38 16.17 1.89 -2.47
C VAL A 38 17.30 2.70 -1.80
N ARG A 39 17.48 2.55 -0.48
CA ARG A 39 18.55 3.23 0.25
C ARG A 39 19.94 2.90 -0.29
N LYS A 40 20.22 1.61 -0.46
CA LYS A 40 21.54 1.12 -0.93
C LYS A 40 21.81 1.53 -2.38
N LYS A 41 20.83 1.40 -3.26
CA LYS A 41 20.98 1.74 -4.68
C LYS A 41 21.25 3.23 -4.89
N LEU A 42 20.52 4.10 -4.20
CA LEU A 42 20.71 5.57 -4.27
C LEU A 42 21.91 6.06 -3.48
N GLY A 43 22.45 5.28 -2.54
CA GLY A 43 23.51 5.74 -1.63
C GLY A 43 23.04 6.79 -0.61
N VAL A 44 21.73 6.89 -0.34
CA VAL A 44 21.16 7.85 0.62
C VAL A 44 21.33 7.33 2.06
N LYS A 45 21.38 8.26 3.03
CA LYS A 45 21.63 7.92 4.44
C LYS A 45 20.46 7.19 5.08
N LYS A 46 19.22 7.57 4.73
CA LYS A 46 18.03 7.07 5.40
C LYS A 46 16.87 6.94 4.41
N THR A 47 16.06 5.90 4.59
CA THR A 47 14.76 5.73 3.93
C THR A 47 13.70 5.30 4.94
N GLY A 48 12.44 5.52 4.60
CA GLY A 48 11.29 5.06 5.36
C GLY A 48 10.11 4.85 4.42
N HIS A 49 9.16 4.00 4.79
CA HIS A 49 7.98 3.74 3.95
C HIS A 49 6.68 4.22 4.63
N PHE A 50 5.71 4.64 3.86
CA PHE A 50 4.43 5.17 4.34
C PHE A 50 3.36 4.08 4.45
N GLY A 51 3.58 3.16 5.37
CA GLY A 51 2.67 2.06 5.67
C GLY A 51 3.15 0.71 5.12
N THR A 52 3.33 -0.22 6.03
CA THR A 52 3.83 -1.56 5.75
C THR A 52 2.84 -2.36 4.90
N LEU A 53 3.36 -3.06 3.90
CA LEU A 53 2.71 -4.15 3.20
C LEU A 53 3.32 -5.48 3.66
N ASP A 54 2.50 -6.49 3.85
CA ASP A 54 2.98 -7.85 4.11
C ASP A 54 3.80 -8.37 2.92
N PRO A 55 4.67 -9.38 3.09
CA PRO A 55 5.52 -9.87 2.00
C PRO A 55 4.74 -10.24 0.73
N LYS A 56 3.63 -10.96 0.86
CA LYS A 56 2.81 -11.40 -0.28
C LYS A 56 1.96 -10.28 -0.90
N VAL A 57 1.76 -9.15 -0.21
CA VAL A 57 0.96 -8.03 -0.71
C VAL A 57 1.79 -7.18 -1.64
N THR A 58 1.22 -6.81 -2.79
CA THR A 58 1.87 -6.03 -3.84
C THR A 58 1.36 -4.59 -3.89
N GLY A 59 1.96 -3.78 -4.75
CA GLY A 59 1.44 -2.47 -5.13
C GLY A 59 2.10 -1.29 -4.44
N VAL A 60 1.37 -0.20 -4.36
CA VAL A 60 1.83 1.14 -3.97
C VAL A 60 2.53 1.17 -2.61
N LEU A 61 3.83 1.46 -2.62
CA LEU A 61 4.68 1.60 -1.42
C LEU A 61 5.55 2.87 -1.53
N PRO A 62 5.05 4.03 -1.07
CA PRO A 62 5.84 5.24 -1.10
C PRO A 62 7.02 5.16 -0.12
N ILE A 63 8.22 5.46 -0.63
CA ILE A 63 9.49 5.45 0.10
C ILE A 63 9.99 6.88 0.25
N ALA A 64 10.08 7.36 1.47
CA ALA A 64 10.65 8.64 1.80
C ALA A 64 12.19 8.55 1.84
N LEU A 65 12.85 9.59 1.35
CA LEU A 65 14.31 9.73 1.29
C LEU A 65 14.78 10.76 2.33
N ASN A 66 15.83 10.44 3.06
CA ASN A 66 16.54 11.31 4.00
C ASN A 66 15.57 12.11 4.91
N ARG A 67 15.50 13.44 4.73
CA ARG A 67 14.65 14.33 5.55
C ARG A 67 13.16 14.08 5.38
N ALA A 68 12.72 13.58 4.22
CA ALA A 68 11.30 13.25 3.99
C ALA A 68 10.79 12.12 4.90
N CYS A 69 11.69 11.33 5.52
CA CYS A 69 11.29 10.34 6.54
C CYS A 69 10.52 10.97 7.73
N LYS A 70 10.66 12.28 7.98
CA LYS A 70 9.89 12.99 9.01
C LYS A 70 8.39 13.08 8.67
N LEU A 71 8.04 12.95 7.39
CA LEU A 71 6.65 12.99 6.91
C LEU A 71 5.89 11.69 7.18
N THR A 72 6.58 10.61 7.55
CA THR A 72 5.98 9.29 7.77
C THR A 72 4.77 9.34 8.71
N VAL A 73 4.85 10.14 9.78
CA VAL A 73 3.76 10.26 10.77
C VAL A 73 2.45 10.80 10.18
N PHE A 74 2.54 11.66 9.16
CA PHE A 74 1.37 12.23 8.49
C PHE A 74 0.75 11.23 7.52
N PHE A 75 1.55 10.48 6.77
CA PHE A 75 1.06 9.56 5.73
C PHE A 75 0.62 8.19 6.26
N LEU A 76 1.07 7.78 7.46
CA LEU A 76 0.65 6.50 8.05
C LEU A 76 -0.86 6.41 8.29
N GLY A 77 -1.48 7.52 8.71
CA GLY A 77 -2.91 7.63 9.00
C GLY A 77 -3.81 7.78 7.77
N GLU A 78 -3.24 8.13 6.62
CA GLU A 78 -4.00 8.34 5.38
C GLU A 78 -4.72 7.07 4.92
N ASP A 79 -5.82 7.25 4.18
CA ASP A 79 -6.62 6.15 3.64
C ASP A 79 -5.84 5.31 2.62
N LYS A 80 -6.22 4.05 2.52
CA LYS A 80 -5.63 3.09 1.59
C LYS A 80 -6.72 2.36 0.81
N GLU A 81 -6.46 2.17 -0.47
CA GLU A 81 -7.34 1.43 -1.35
C GLU A 81 -6.66 0.16 -1.85
N TYR A 82 -7.42 -0.92 -1.85
CA TYR A 82 -6.94 -2.25 -2.19
C TYR A 82 -7.88 -2.92 -3.18
N ILE A 83 -7.31 -3.68 -4.10
CA ILE A 83 -7.98 -4.73 -4.83
C ILE A 83 -7.45 -6.07 -4.32
N GLY A 84 -8.34 -7.05 -4.13
CA GLY A 84 -7.94 -8.36 -3.62
C GLY A 84 -8.83 -9.48 -4.10
N ILE A 85 -8.36 -10.69 -3.92
CA ILE A 85 -9.11 -11.92 -4.15
C ILE A 85 -9.27 -12.61 -2.81
N MET A 86 -10.49 -12.86 -2.40
CA MET A 86 -10.82 -13.69 -1.24
C MET A 86 -11.53 -14.97 -1.67
N LYS A 87 -11.28 -16.06 -0.94
CA LYS A 87 -12.01 -17.32 -1.07
C LYS A 87 -12.97 -17.45 0.09
N ILE A 88 -14.25 -17.68 -0.19
CA ILE A 88 -15.26 -18.08 0.77
C ILE A 88 -15.38 -19.60 0.71
N HIS A 89 -15.42 -20.30 1.88
CA HIS A 89 -15.27 -21.76 1.88
C HIS A 89 -16.52 -22.49 1.46
N ASP A 90 -17.70 -21.88 1.68
CA ASP A 90 -18.98 -22.40 1.24
C ASP A 90 -19.46 -21.71 -0.04
N GLU A 91 -20.39 -22.33 -0.74
CA GLU A 91 -21.04 -21.71 -1.88
C GLU A 91 -22.05 -20.66 -1.42
N VAL A 92 -21.85 -19.41 -1.83
CA VAL A 92 -22.70 -18.27 -1.50
C VAL A 92 -22.88 -17.39 -2.73
N SER A 93 -24.00 -16.65 -2.79
CA SER A 93 -24.23 -15.68 -3.86
C SER A 93 -23.50 -14.35 -3.61
N VAL A 94 -23.36 -13.54 -4.65
CA VAL A 94 -22.82 -12.18 -4.53
C VAL A 94 -23.70 -11.34 -3.60
N GLU A 95 -25.02 -11.44 -3.74
CA GLU A 95 -26.00 -10.70 -2.96
C GLU A 95 -25.92 -11.01 -1.46
N GLU A 96 -25.64 -12.27 -1.10
CA GLU A 96 -25.44 -12.66 0.31
C GLU A 96 -24.18 -12.03 0.89
N VAL A 97 -23.08 -12.01 0.12
CA VAL A 97 -21.83 -11.38 0.54
C VAL A 97 -22.00 -9.86 0.68
N GLU A 98 -22.59 -9.20 -0.31
CA GLU A 98 -22.84 -7.75 -0.28
C GLU A 98 -23.78 -7.34 0.85
N ARG A 99 -24.79 -8.15 1.17
CA ARG A 99 -25.65 -7.94 2.33
C ARG A 99 -24.84 -7.99 3.62
N ALA A 100 -24.03 -9.02 3.82
CA ALA A 100 -23.17 -9.16 4.99
C ALA A 100 -22.19 -7.98 5.12
N ILE A 101 -21.60 -7.54 4.00
CA ILE A 101 -20.72 -6.36 3.97
C ILE A 101 -21.48 -5.10 4.40
N SER A 102 -22.67 -4.84 3.85
CA SER A 102 -23.45 -3.64 4.16
C SER A 102 -23.93 -3.61 5.62
N GLU A 103 -24.23 -4.76 6.19
CA GLU A 103 -24.72 -4.88 7.58
C GLU A 103 -23.62 -4.65 8.63
N LYS A 104 -22.35 -5.06 8.34
CA LYS A 104 -21.33 -5.16 9.41
C LYS A 104 -19.94 -4.63 9.04
N PHE A 105 -19.62 -4.44 7.78
CA PHE A 105 -18.26 -4.19 7.34
C PHE A 105 -18.08 -2.87 6.60
N LEU A 106 -19.11 -2.00 6.62
CA LEU A 106 -19.03 -0.59 6.18
C LEU A 106 -19.11 0.35 7.37
N GLY A 107 -18.49 1.54 7.21
CA GLY A 107 -18.40 2.54 8.27
C GLY A 107 -17.43 2.13 9.37
N LYS A 108 -17.81 2.39 10.62
CA LYS A 108 -16.97 2.13 11.79
C LYS A 108 -17.02 0.66 12.20
N ILE A 109 -15.89 0.01 12.14
CA ILE A 109 -15.69 -1.37 12.57
C ILE A 109 -14.66 -1.45 13.71
N LYS A 110 -14.70 -2.52 14.48
CA LYS A 110 -13.70 -2.80 15.52
C LYS A 110 -12.79 -3.93 15.08
N GLN A 111 -11.49 -3.72 15.14
CA GLN A 111 -10.49 -4.73 14.81
C GLN A 111 -9.44 -4.85 15.90
N THR A 112 -9.06 -6.10 16.23
CA THR A 112 -7.87 -6.40 17.02
C THR A 112 -6.74 -6.81 16.09
N PRO A 113 -5.55 -6.17 16.16
CA PRO A 113 -4.41 -6.53 15.33
C PRO A 113 -4.08 -8.01 15.37
N PRO A 114 -3.68 -8.64 14.25
CA PRO A 114 -3.30 -10.05 14.21
C PRO A 114 -2.14 -10.37 15.17
N LYS A 115 -2.04 -11.62 15.67
CA LYS A 115 -1.00 -12.05 16.61
C LYS A 115 0.44 -11.76 16.15
N LYS A 116 0.70 -11.81 14.83
CA LYS A 116 2.02 -11.54 14.24
C LYS A 116 2.28 -10.07 13.93
N SER A 117 1.36 -9.15 14.30
CA SER A 117 1.54 -7.71 14.13
C SER A 117 2.56 -7.18 15.16
N ARG A 118 3.42 -6.22 14.74
CA ARG A 118 4.34 -5.51 15.65
C ARG A 118 3.67 -4.43 16.50
N VAL A 119 2.36 -4.23 16.37
CA VAL A 119 1.58 -3.23 17.12
C VAL A 119 0.98 -3.87 18.36
N LYS A 120 0.86 -3.08 19.45
CA LYS A 120 0.18 -3.53 20.67
C LYS A 120 -1.20 -4.10 20.32
N ARG A 121 -1.47 -5.32 20.77
CA ARG A 121 -2.73 -6.04 20.53
C ARG A 121 -3.83 -5.46 21.41
N GLN A 122 -4.48 -4.43 20.90
CA GLN A 122 -5.60 -3.75 21.52
C GLN A 122 -6.66 -3.51 20.45
N GLU A 123 -7.92 -3.71 20.79
CA GLU A 123 -9.05 -3.40 19.91
C GLU A 123 -8.99 -1.91 19.51
N ARG A 124 -9.20 -1.63 18.23
CA ARG A 124 -9.18 -0.28 17.67
C ARG A 124 -10.35 -0.10 16.72
N GLU A 125 -10.99 1.04 16.78
CA GLU A 125 -11.95 1.45 15.78
C GLU A 125 -11.22 1.81 14.48
N ARG A 126 -11.79 1.40 13.36
CA ARG A 126 -11.33 1.70 12.01
C ARG A 126 -12.54 1.99 11.12
N GLU A 127 -12.35 2.79 10.11
CA GLU A 127 -13.38 3.08 9.13
C GLU A 127 -13.13 2.34 7.83
N VAL A 128 -14.17 1.66 7.34
CA VAL A 128 -14.24 1.06 6.01
C VAL A 128 -15.17 1.92 5.18
N LYS A 129 -14.61 2.70 4.25
CA LYS A 129 -15.37 3.66 3.43
C LYS A 129 -16.05 2.97 2.26
N LYS A 130 -15.40 1.92 1.74
CA LYS A 130 -15.87 1.14 0.62
C LYS A 130 -15.43 -0.31 0.80
N PHE A 131 -16.32 -1.25 0.50
CA PHE A 131 -16.02 -2.67 0.38
C PHE A 131 -17.04 -3.25 -0.59
N GLU A 132 -16.63 -3.53 -1.82
CA GLU A 132 -17.49 -3.92 -2.94
C GLU A 132 -16.98 -5.20 -3.57
N ILE A 133 -17.88 -6.06 -4.01
CA ILE A 133 -17.56 -7.22 -4.84
C ILE A 133 -17.55 -6.76 -6.31
N VAL A 134 -16.45 -7.03 -6.99
CA VAL A 134 -16.23 -6.65 -8.40
C VAL A 134 -16.57 -7.82 -9.32
N GLU A 135 -16.18 -9.03 -8.92
CA GLU A 135 -16.34 -10.23 -9.72
C GLU A 135 -16.41 -11.48 -8.82
N LYS A 136 -17.14 -12.51 -9.28
CA LYS A 136 -17.17 -13.83 -8.65
C LYS A 136 -16.81 -14.91 -9.65
N ASN A 137 -15.93 -15.82 -9.26
CA ASN A 137 -15.62 -17.04 -10.02
C ASN A 137 -15.57 -18.23 -9.05
N GLY A 138 -16.61 -19.08 -9.10
CA GLY A 138 -16.79 -20.13 -8.09
C GLY A 138 -16.90 -19.53 -6.70
N ASN A 139 -16.00 -19.95 -5.79
CA ASN A 139 -15.90 -19.45 -4.43
C ASN A 139 -14.88 -18.32 -4.25
N ASP A 140 -14.26 -17.88 -5.34
CA ASP A 140 -13.29 -16.77 -5.34
C ASP A 140 -14.01 -15.46 -5.70
N PHE A 141 -13.81 -14.45 -4.87
CA PHE A 141 -14.44 -13.13 -5.01
C PHE A 141 -13.36 -12.06 -5.15
N VAL A 142 -13.39 -11.33 -6.27
CA VAL A 142 -12.60 -10.10 -6.44
C VAL A 142 -13.33 -8.97 -5.73
N PHE A 143 -12.61 -8.22 -4.90
CA PHE A 143 -13.18 -7.10 -4.17
C PHE A 143 -12.31 -5.85 -4.25
N LEU A 144 -12.95 -4.70 -4.08
CA LEU A 144 -12.34 -3.39 -3.88
C LEU A 144 -12.64 -2.90 -2.48
N ALA A 145 -11.62 -2.41 -1.75
CA ALA A 145 -11.81 -1.86 -0.41
C ALA A 145 -11.06 -0.53 -0.25
N ASP A 146 -11.76 0.54 0.16
CA ASP A 146 -11.18 1.81 0.61
C ASP A 146 -11.35 1.93 2.12
N VAL A 147 -10.24 2.07 2.84
CA VAL A 147 -10.22 1.94 4.30
C VAL A 147 -9.31 2.98 4.94
N GLN A 148 -9.62 3.34 6.16
CA GLN A 148 -8.75 4.14 7.02
C GLN A 148 -7.40 3.46 7.24
N GLY A 149 -6.34 4.25 7.32
CA GLY A 149 -4.99 3.77 7.61
C GLY A 149 -4.91 2.92 8.88
N GLY A 150 -4.22 1.78 8.77
CA GLY A 150 -4.07 0.81 9.85
C GLY A 150 -5.20 -0.23 9.95
N THR A 151 -6.12 -0.26 8.99
CA THR A 151 -7.09 -1.36 8.82
C THR A 151 -6.38 -2.59 8.27
N TYR A 152 -6.68 -3.76 8.84
CA TYR A 152 -6.14 -5.05 8.44
C TYR A 152 -7.08 -5.75 7.48
N ILE A 153 -6.80 -5.69 6.16
CA ILE A 153 -7.66 -6.25 5.12
C ILE A 153 -7.81 -7.77 5.26
N ARG A 154 -6.72 -8.50 5.57
CA ARG A 154 -6.79 -9.95 5.83
C ARG A 154 -7.75 -10.30 6.97
N LYS A 155 -7.79 -9.44 8.02
CA LYS A 155 -8.73 -9.63 9.11
C LYS A 155 -10.16 -9.26 8.70
N LEU A 156 -10.34 -8.23 7.88
CA LEU A 156 -11.64 -7.85 7.33
C LEU A 156 -12.29 -9.03 6.60
N VAL A 157 -11.52 -9.71 5.73
CA VAL A 157 -11.96 -10.89 5.00
C VAL A 157 -12.27 -12.07 5.93
N SER A 158 -11.38 -12.35 6.90
CA SER A 158 -11.62 -13.42 7.88
C SER A 158 -12.87 -13.15 8.74
N ASP A 159 -13.05 -11.91 9.20
CA ASP A 159 -14.20 -11.53 10.01
C ASP A 159 -15.51 -11.61 9.21
N LEU A 160 -15.48 -11.28 7.91
CA LEU A 160 -16.62 -11.46 7.01
C LEU A 160 -17.02 -12.94 6.91
N GLY A 161 -16.05 -13.84 6.68
CA GLY A 161 -16.30 -15.28 6.65
C GLY A 161 -16.84 -15.83 7.97
N ASP A 162 -16.31 -15.34 9.10
CA ASP A 162 -16.79 -15.72 10.44
C ASP A 162 -18.24 -15.25 10.68
N TYR A 163 -18.56 -14.00 10.27
CA TYR A 163 -19.92 -13.44 10.36
C TYR A 163 -20.93 -14.23 9.54
N MET A 164 -20.55 -14.58 8.31
CA MET A 164 -21.38 -15.39 7.41
C MET A 164 -21.45 -16.87 7.83
N LYS A 165 -20.61 -17.33 8.78
CA LYS A 165 -20.44 -18.72 9.22
C LYS A 165 -19.95 -19.68 8.12
N THR A 166 -19.37 -19.14 7.07
CA THR A 166 -18.83 -19.90 5.93
C THR A 166 -17.32 -20.07 6.03
N GLY A 167 -16.64 -19.20 6.82
CA GLY A 167 -15.21 -19.04 6.75
C GLY A 167 -14.76 -18.37 5.44
N ALA A 168 -13.71 -17.55 5.53
CA ALA A 168 -13.09 -16.95 4.36
C ALA A 168 -11.60 -16.65 4.61
N HIS A 169 -10.82 -16.59 3.54
CA HIS A 169 -9.42 -16.16 3.62
C HIS A 169 -8.99 -15.39 2.37
N MET A 170 -7.97 -14.56 2.55
CA MET A 170 -7.34 -13.79 1.50
C MET A 170 -6.45 -14.68 0.65
N LEU A 171 -6.64 -14.69 -0.68
CA LEU A 171 -5.74 -15.30 -1.64
C LEU A 171 -4.68 -14.31 -2.09
N GLU A 172 -5.10 -13.16 -2.65
CA GLU A 172 -4.23 -12.12 -3.18
C GLU A 172 -4.68 -10.74 -2.71
N LEU A 173 -3.72 -9.83 -2.58
CA LEU A 173 -3.98 -8.43 -2.21
C LEU A 173 -2.96 -7.51 -2.87
N ARG A 174 -3.47 -6.45 -3.49
CA ARG A 174 -2.70 -5.36 -4.06
C ARG A 174 -3.18 -4.02 -3.52
N ARG A 175 -2.26 -3.20 -3.02
CA ARG A 175 -2.59 -1.81 -2.65
C ARG A 175 -2.49 -0.92 -3.88
N ILE A 176 -3.60 -0.34 -4.31
CA ILE A 176 -3.68 0.53 -5.49
C ILE A 176 -3.56 2.02 -5.15
N ARG A 177 -3.81 2.41 -3.87
CA ARG A 177 -3.63 3.77 -3.38
C ARG A 177 -3.16 3.80 -1.91
N ALA A 178 -2.32 4.78 -1.58
CA ALA A 178 -1.91 5.11 -0.21
C ALA A 178 -1.88 6.65 -0.05
N GLY A 179 -2.93 7.23 0.53
CA GLY A 179 -3.14 8.68 0.57
C GLY A 179 -3.18 9.26 -0.84
N ILE A 180 -2.26 10.17 -1.14
CA ILE A 180 -2.15 10.83 -2.45
C ILE A 180 -1.42 10.00 -3.52
N PHE A 181 -0.77 8.90 -3.13
CA PHE A 181 0.00 8.05 -4.03
C PHE A 181 -0.90 6.95 -4.59
N ASN A 182 -0.91 6.79 -5.91
CA ASN A 182 -1.66 5.76 -6.64
C ASN A 182 -0.74 4.91 -7.52
N GLU A 183 -1.24 3.83 -8.08
CA GLU A 183 -0.45 2.90 -8.88
C GLU A 183 0.01 3.49 -10.23
N ASN A 184 -0.72 4.43 -10.82
CA ASN A 184 -0.31 5.09 -12.08
C ASN A 184 0.98 5.89 -11.93
N GLY A 185 1.29 6.37 -10.71
CA GLY A 185 2.52 7.06 -10.37
C GLY A 185 3.56 6.17 -9.69
N SER A 186 3.38 4.86 -9.71
CA SER A 186 4.34 3.92 -9.11
C SER A 186 5.37 3.42 -10.11
N VAL A 187 6.56 3.10 -9.61
CA VAL A 187 7.72 2.65 -10.38
C VAL A 187 8.09 1.24 -9.94
N ASN A 188 8.23 0.31 -10.89
CA ASN A 188 8.74 -1.02 -10.57
C ASN A 188 10.24 -1.00 -10.26
N LEU A 189 10.74 -2.02 -9.60
CA LEU A 189 12.13 -2.07 -9.14
C LEU A 189 13.15 -2.13 -10.28
N TYR A 190 12.79 -2.71 -11.41
CA TYR A 190 13.68 -2.80 -12.58
C TYR A 190 13.91 -1.43 -13.20
N ASP A 191 12.85 -0.67 -13.46
CA ASP A 191 12.97 0.69 -14.02
C ASP A 191 13.65 1.63 -13.03
N PHE A 192 13.37 1.48 -11.73
CA PHE A 192 14.07 2.24 -10.68
C PHE A 192 15.58 1.94 -10.70
N GLU A 193 15.99 0.68 -10.75
CA GLU A 193 17.40 0.29 -10.78
C GLU A 193 18.10 0.87 -11.99
N LYS A 194 17.50 0.74 -13.17
CA LYS A 194 18.01 1.31 -14.43
C LYS A 194 18.21 2.82 -14.33
N ALA A 195 17.21 3.55 -13.83
CA ALA A 195 17.29 5.00 -13.68
C ALA A 195 18.40 5.44 -12.70
N VAL A 196 18.64 4.65 -11.63
CA VAL A 196 19.75 4.90 -10.70
C VAL A 196 21.11 4.64 -11.35
N ASP A 197 21.25 3.59 -12.16
CA ASP A 197 22.51 3.29 -12.85
C ASP A 197 22.82 4.36 -13.91
N GLU A 198 21.81 4.88 -14.62
CA GLU A 198 21.96 6.04 -15.51
C GLU A 198 22.40 7.29 -14.74
N TYR A 199 21.78 7.57 -13.58
CA TYR A 199 22.18 8.69 -12.72
C TYR A 199 23.64 8.61 -12.30
N LYS A 200 24.11 7.44 -11.90
CA LYS A 200 25.54 7.21 -11.53
C LYS A 200 26.49 7.40 -12.70
N SER A 201 25.98 7.25 -13.92
CA SER A 201 26.73 7.50 -15.18
C SER A 201 26.64 8.95 -15.65
N GLY A 202 25.98 9.85 -14.90
CA GLY A 202 25.86 11.27 -15.19
C GLY A 202 24.57 11.70 -15.88
N ASN A 203 23.60 10.79 -16.09
CA ASN A 203 22.29 11.10 -16.66
C ASN A 203 21.18 10.94 -15.59
N ASP A 204 20.73 12.03 -15.03
CA ASP A 204 19.73 12.05 -13.95
C ASP A 204 18.27 12.13 -14.41
N LYS A 205 18.02 12.23 -15.71
CA LYS A 205 16.72 12.55 -16.30
C LYS A 205 15.61 11.58 -15.85
N GLU A 206 15.84 10.28 -15.93
CA GLU A 206 14.82 9.29 -15.58
C GLU A 206 14.62 9.20 -14.06
N LEU A 207 15.68 9.27 -13.28
CA LEU A 207 15.57 9.30 -11.82
C LEU A 207 14.79 10.52 -11.33
N ARG A 208 15.02 11.69 -11.89
CA ARG A 208 14.29 12.92 -11.54
C ARG A 208 12.79 12.80 -11.77
N LYS A 209 12.35 12.11 -12.83
CA LYS A 209 10.91 11.86 -13.08
C LYS A 209 10.27 11.06 -11.95
N MET A 210 11.01 10.09 -11.38
CA MET A 210 10.51 9.19 -10.34
C MET A 210 10.44 9.82 -8.95
N ILE A 211 11.24 10.88 -8.68
CA ILE A 211 11.25 11.54 -7.38
C ILE A 211 10.10 12.57 -7.31
N ILE A 212 9.27 12.45 -6.30
CA ILE A 212 8.22 13.39 -5.94
C ILE A 212 8.81 14.32 -4.87
N PRO A 213 8.92 15.64 -5.08
CA PRO A 213 9.38 16.59 -4.09
C PRO A 213 8.45 16.55 -2.86
N ALA A 214 9.01 16.54 -1.66
CA ALA A 214 8.28 16.53 -0.40
C ALA A 214 8.17 17.94 0.22
#